data_9666e4ae2b7771bfcbcf4edb90032110
#
_entry.id   9666e4ae2b7771bfcbcf4edb90032110
#
_cell.length_a   1.000
_cell.length_b   1.000
_cell.length_c   1.000
_cell.angle_alpha   90.00
_cell.angle_beta   90.00
_cell.angle_gamma   90.00
#
_symmetry.space_group_name_H-M   'P 1'
#
loop_
_entity.id
_entity.type
_entity.pdbx_description
1 polymer ?
#
loop_
_entity_poly.entity_id
_entity_poly.type
_entity_poly.pdbx_seq_one_letter_code
_entity_poly.pdbx_strand_id
1 'polypeptide(L)'
;LEEHGDVDKVLSECKYTVEQTYHTKANQQTMMETFRTACYMDHFGRLVVLSSTQIPFHVRRIVGRALDIPASKVRVIKPRIGGGFGAKQTSVSEIYPAIVTWKTGRPSKMIFSRHESMICSSPRHEMEITVRAGADENGIIKAIDVYTLSNTGAYGEHSSTTVGLSGHKSIGLYRHTEAYRFAFDVVYTNVQAAGAYRGYGATQGIFAVESAVNELAHKMGMDPVKVKEMNMPI
;
A
#
# COMPACT_ATOMS: atom_id res chain seq x y z
N LEU A 1 11.58 -8.62 -10.29
CA LEU A 1 11.14 -9.76 -11.10
C LEU A 1 11.19 -11.01 -10.25
N GLU A 2 10.09 -11.74 -10.21
CA GLU A 2 9.96 -13.10 -9.66
C GLU A 2 9.33 -13.95 -10.77
N GLU A 3 9.91 -15.11 -11.06
CA GLU A 3 9.46 -15.95 -12.15
C GLU A 3 9.68 -17.43 -11.82
N HIS A 4 8.72 -18.26 -12.19
CA HIS A 4 8.78 -19.71 -12.13
C HIS A 4 8.26 -20.30 -13.44
N GLY A 5 9.01 -21.23 -14.02
CA GLY A 5 8.68 -21.81 -15.31
C GLY A 5 8.82 -20.84 -16.49
N ASP A 6 8.47 -21.28 -17.68
CA ASP A 6 8.46 -20.47 -18.89
C ASP A 6 7.03 -19.99 -19.17
N VAL A 7 6.71 -18.81 -18.65
CA VAL A 7 5.36 -18.24 -18.70
C VAL A 7 4.88 -18.03 -20.13
N ASP A 8 5.75 -17.53 -21.01
CA ASP A 8 5.36 -17.24 -22.40
C ASP A 8 5.09 -18.52 -23.18
N LYS A 9 5.89 -19.56 -22.96
CA LYS A 9 5.65 -20.88 -23.53
C LYS A 9 4.34 -21.47 -23.05
N VAL A 10 4.12 -21.53 -21.73
CA VAL A 10 2.90 -22.13 -21.15
C VAL A 10 1.66 -21.37 -21.60
N LEU A 11 1.68 -20.02 -21.64
CA LEU A 11 0.58 -19.22 -22.17
C LEU A 11 0.27 -19.53 -23.65
N SER A 12 1.31 -19.76 -24.46
CA SER A 12 1.12 -20.10 -25.88
C SER A 12 0.48 -21.47 -26.10
N GLU A 13 0.62 -22.38 -25.14
CA GLU A 13 0.04 -23.73 -25.16
C GLU A 13 -1.36 -23.79 -24.54
N CYS A 14 -1.80 -22.72 -23.86
CA CYS A 14 -3.13 -22.64 -23.25
C CYS A 14 -4.25 -22.59 -24.30
N LYS A 15 -5.34 -23.30 -24.04
CA LYS A 15 -6.55 -23.25 -24.88
C LYS A 15 -7.26 -21.91 -24.83
N TYR A 16 -7.28 -21.31 -23.65
CA TYR A 16 -7.93 -20.04 -23.40
C TYR A 16 -6.93 -19.09 -22.70
N THR A 17 -6.85 -17.87 -23.17
CA THR A 17 -5.97 -16.83 -22.60
C THR A 17 -6.70 -15.52 -22.52
N VAL A 18 -6.38 -14.71 -21.52
CA VAL A 18 -6.77 -13.32 -21.39
C VAL A 18 -5.53 -12.46 -21.13
N GLU A 19 -5.58 -11.23 -21.63
CA GLU A 19 -4.61 -10.19 -21.29
C GLU A 19 -5.40 -8.91 -21.08
N GLN A 20 -5.30 -8.33 -19.90
CA GLN A 20 -6.06 -7.13 -19.53
C GLN A 20 -5.30 -6.24 -18.56
N THR A 21 -5.51 -4.93 -18.70
CA THR A 21 -4.92 -3.93 -17.81
C THR A 21 -6.01 -3.28 -16.97
N TYR A 22 -5.78 -3.28 -15.66
CA TYR A 22 -6.69 -2.74 -14.65
C TYR A 22 -6.07 -1.52 -13.98
N HIS A 23 -6.88 -0.48 -13.76
CA HIS A 23 -6.44 0.77 -13.14
C HIS A 23 -7.08 0.95 -11.77
N THR A 24 -6.27 1.22 -10.75
CA THR A 24 -6.72 1.60 -9.42
C THR A 24 -6.24 3.00 -9.08
N LYS A 25 -7.14 3.86 -8.61
CA LYS A 25 -6.82 5.26 -8.30
C LYS A 25 -6.24 5.44 -6.91
N ALA A 26 -5.43 6.48 -6.77
CA ALA A 26 -5.03 7.00 -5.46
C ALA A 26 -6.27 7.50 -4.70
N ASN A 27 -6.45 7.02 -3.48
CA ASN A 27 -7.52 7.48 -2.60
C ASN A 27 -7.04 7.52 -1.16
N GLN A 28 -7.51 8.52 -0.42
CA GLN A 28 -7.15 8.73 0.98
C GLN A 28 -7.98 7.81 1.89
N GLN A 29 -7.41 7.37 3.01
CA GLN A 29 -7.99 6.40 3.94
C GLN A 29 -9.25 6.88 4.67
N THR A 30 -9.54 8.16 4.66
CA THR A 30 -10.75 8.82 5.18
C THR A 30 -11.12 8.38 6.61
N MET A 31 -10.10 8.18 7.47
CA MET A 31 -10.34 7.86 8.88
C MET A 31 -11.15 8.96 9.55
N MET A 32 -12.05 8.59 10.45
CA MET A 32 -12.94 9.55 11.12
C MET A 32 -12.17 10.63 11.86
N GLU A 33 -11.15 10.29 12.61
CA GLU A 33 -10.21 11.22 13.22
C GLU A 33 -9.16 11.69 12.23
N THR A 34 -9.11 12.99 11.97
CA THR A 34 -8.08 13.63 11.13
C THR A 34 -6.71 13.61 11.80
N PHE A 35 -5.64 13.99 11.09
CA PHE A 35 -4.32 14.11 11.70
C PHE A 35 -4.29 15.19 12.76
N ARG A 36 -3.68 14.87 13.90
CA ARG A 36 -3.54 15.81 15.01
C ARG A 36 -2.36 15.49 15.90
N THR A 37 -1.68 16.54 16.34
CA THR A 37 -0.52 16.45 17.21
C THR A 37 -0.51 17.65 18.15
N ALA A 38 -0.16 17.41 19.42
CA ALA A 38 0.15 18.45 20.41
C ALA A 38 1.55 18.19 20.98
N CYS A 39 2.29 19.27 21.21
CA CYS A 39 3.64 19.19 21.77
C CYS A 39 3.80 20.12 22.97
N TYR A 40 4.61 19.72 23.94
CA TYR A 40 5.01 20.52 25.09
C TYR A 40 6.34 20.03 25.65
N MET A 41 7.02 20.88 26.44
CA MET A 41 8.21 20.47 27.18
C MET A 41 7.81 19.92 28.56
N ASP A 42 8.32 18.75 28.94
CA ASP A 42 8.13 18.20 30.28
C ASP A 42 9.16 18.79 31.26
N HIS A 43 8.94 18.53 32.54
CA HIS A 43 9.82 19.00 33.62
C HIS A 43 11.24 18.39 33.62
N PHE A 44 11.46 17.34 32.80
CA PHE A 44 12.79 16.77 32.56
C PHE A 44 13.49 17.37 31.33
N GLY A 45 12.93 18.40 30.72
CA GLY A 45 13.46 19.03 29.52
C GLY A 45 13.36 18.14 28.28
N ARG A 46 12.38 17.24 28.22
CA ARG A 46 12.07 16.44 27.03
C ARG A 46 10.92 17.04 26.27
N LEU A 47 11.03 16.99 24.94
CA LEU A 47 9.93 17.30 24.05
C LEU A 47 8.92 16.14 24.05
N VAL A 48 7.73 16.40 24.58
CA VAL A 48 6.61 15.45 24.53
C VAL A 48 5.80 15.70 23.28
N VAL A 49 5.59 14.66 22.48
CA VAL A 49 4.77 14.66 21.26
C VAL A 49 3.58 13.74 21.51
N LEU A 50 2.42 14.34 21.71
CA LEU A 50 1.13 13.64 21.84
C LEU A 50 0.51 13.55 20.46
N SER A 51 0.55 12.39 19.83
CA SER A 51 0.12 12.22 18.43
C SER A 51 -0.82 11.04 18.22
N SER A 52 -1.82 11.27 17.39
CA SER A 52 -2.68 10.24 16.83
C SER A 52 -1.93 9.48 15.71
N THR A 53 -0.97 8.64 16.10
CA THR A 53 -0.08 7.91 15.19
C THR A 53 -0.18 6.38 15.36
N GLN A 54 0.08 5.63 14.29
CA GLN A 54 0.25 4.17 14.34
C GLN A 54 1.70 3.75 14.66
N ILE A 55 2.66 4.70 14.57
CA ILE A 55 4.11 4.42 14.58
C ILE A 55 4.88 5.28 15.60
N PRO A 56 4.57 5.25 16.91
CA PRO A 56 5.16 6.16 17.89
C PRO A 56 6.70 6.12 17.93
N PHE A 57 7.31 4.96 17.72
CA PHE A 57 8.77 4.83 17.69
C PHE A 57 9.40 5.46 16.46
N HIS A 58 8.73 5.39 15.29
CA HIS A 58 9.18 6.08 14.08
C HIS A 58 9.04 7.60 14.22
N VAL A 59 7.90 8.09 14.74
CA VAL A 59 7.71 9.51 15.04
C VAL A 59 8.83 10.03 15.95
N ARG A 60 9.19 9.29 17.00
CA ARG A 60 10.29 9.64 17.89
C ARG A 60 11.61 9.83 17.14
N ARG A 61 11.94 8.89 16.24
CA ARG A 61 13.17 8.96 15.43
C ARG A 61 13.15 10.10 14.43
N ILE A 62 12.01 10.29 13.74
CA ILE A 62 11.85 11.32 12.72
C ILE A 62 11.93 12.71 13.37
N VAL A 63 11.23 12.94 14.47
CA VAL A 63 11.28 14.22 15.20
C VAL A 63 12.69 14.49 15.74
N GLY A 64 13.35 13.47 16.32
CA GLY A 64 14.73 13.61 16.77
C GLY A 64 15.70 14.02 15.65
N ARG A 65 15.58 13.39 14.47
CA ARG A 65 16.39 13.74 13.29
C ARG A 65 16.05 15.12 12.74
N ALA A 66 14.78 15.47 12.64
CA ALA A 66 14.35 16.76 12.11
C ALA A 66 14.80 17.95 12.98
N LEU A 67 14.96 17.74 14.28
CA LEU A 67 15.42 18.75 15.24
C LEU A 67 16.92 18.67 15.55
N ASP A 68 17.61 17.68 15.01
CA ASP A 68 19.01 17.35 15.32
C ASP A 68 19.24 17.18 16.83
N ILE A 69 18.37 16.39 17.49
CA ILE A 69 18.46 16.11 18.93
C ILE A 69 18.44 14.59 19.19
N PRO A 70 19.06 14.15 20.28
CA PRO A 70 19.01 12.75 20.67
C PRO A 70 17.58 12.25 20.86
N ALA A 71 17.26 11.05 20.40
CA ALA A 71 15.95 10.44 20.57
C ALA A 71 15.53 10.33 22.06
N SER A 72 16.46 10.30 23.00
CA SER A 72 16.20 10.34 24.45
C SER A 72 15.54 11.65 24.92
N LYS A 73 15.72 12.74 24.16
CA LYS A 73 15.06 14.03 24.40
C LYS A 73 13.63 14.11 23.86
N VAL A 74 13.18 13.09 23.11
CA VAL A 74 11.82 13.05 22.55
C VAL A 74 11.01 11.93 23.22
N ARG A 75 9.86 12.27 23.75
CA ARG A 75 8.86 11.33 24.30
C ARG A 75 7.60 11.38 23.45
N VAL A 76 7.27 10.30 22.77
CA VAL A 76 6.02 10.20 22.02
C VAL A 76 4.97 9.48 22.86
N ILE A 77 3.81 10.09 22.99
CA ILE A 77 2.63 9.51 23.65
C ILE A 77 1.57 9.28 22.59
N LYS A 78 1.20 8.02 22.41
CA LYS A 78 0.11 7.60 21.53
C LYS A 78 -1.16 7.40 22.35
N PRO A 79 -2.15 8.30 22.27
CA PRO A 79 -3.47 8.08 22.85
C PRO A 79 -4.25 7.03 22.05
N ARG A 80 -5.51 6.80 22.41
CA ARG A 80 -6.45 6.10 21.52
C ARG A 80 -6.62 6.91 20.24
N ILE A 81 -6.66 6.21 19.10
CA ILE A 81 -6.79 6.84 17.79
C ILE A 81 -8.13 6.49 17.15
N GLY A 82 -8.75 7.48 16.52
CA GLY A 82 -10.04 7.36 15.84
C GLY A 82 -9.93 6.89 14.39
N GLY A 83 -9.17 5.79 14.18
CA GLY A 83 -8.87 5.20 12.89
C GLY A 83 -7.53 5.64 12.32
N GLY A 84 -6.96 4.80 11.47
CA GLY A 84 -5.71 5.07 10.77
C GLY A 84 -5.68 4.38 9.42
N PHE A 85 -5.99 3.09 9.37
CA PHE A 85 -6.05 2.28 8.15
C PHE A 85 -4.78 2.34 7.28
N GLY A 86 -3.64 2.66 7.91
CA GLY A 86 -2.38 2.90 7.24
C GLY A 86 -1.99 4.38 7.10
N ALA A 87 -2.92 5.32 7.03
CA ALA A 87 -2.63 6.74 6.86
C ALA A 87 -1.68 7.31 7.93
N LYS A 88 -1.76 6.79 9.15
CA LYS A 88 -0.97 7.23 10.29
C LYS A 88 0.30 6.36 10.52
N GLN A 89 0.75 5.66 9.47
CA GLN A 89 2.04 4.95 9.42
C GLN A 89 3.18 5.81 8.85
N THR A 90 2.90 7.08 8.61
CA THR A 90 3.84 8.11 8.20
C THR A 90 3.74 9.28 9.17
N SER A 91 4.81 10.02 9.37
CA SER A 91 4.77 11.28 10.13
C SER A 91 4.21 12.37 9.22
N VAL A 92 3.03 12.89 9.54
CA VAL A 92 2.34 13.90 8.74
C VAL A 92 2.26 15.24 9.46
N SER A 93 1.73 15.27 10.69
CA SER A 93 1.50 16.51 11.44
C SER A 93 2.48 16.73 12.59
N GLU A 94 3.35 15.78 12.90
CA GLU A 94 4.14 15.75 14.13
C GLU A 94 5.29 16.76 14.14
N ILE A 95 5.97 16.92 13.01
CA ILE A 95 7.20 17.73 12.92
C ILE A 95 6.90 19.21 13.18
N TYR A 96 5.81 19.73 12.65
CA TYR A 96 5.49 21.16 12.71
C TYR A 96 5.32 21.70 14.15
N PRO A 97 4.42 21.16 14.99
CA PRO A 97 4.31 21.59 16.39
C PRO A 97 5.56 21.20 17.19
N ALA A 98 6.26 20.12 16.85
CA ALA A 98 7.50 19.76 17.51
C ALA A 98 8.58 20.83 17.35
N ILE A 99 8.77 21.37 16.14
CA ILE A 99 9.70 22.47 15.86
C ILE A 99 9.32 23.72 16.67
N VAL A 100 8.04 24.12 16.63
CA VAL A 100 7.57 25.30 17.36
C VAL A 100 7.83 25.15 18.85
N THR A 101 7.43 24.05 19.45
CA THR A 101 7.64 23.81 20.90
C THR A 101 9.12 23.75 21.26
N TRP A 102 9.95 23.05 20.48
CA TRP A 102 11.38 22.95 20.76
C TRP A 102 12.10 24.30 20.69
N LYS A 103 11.75 25.13 19.70
CA LYS A 103 12.38 26.47 19.52
C LYS A 103 11.89 27.53 20.48
N THR A 104 10.63 27.45 20.91
CA THR A 104 10.00 28.52 21.71
C THR A 104 9.82 28.15 23.19
N GLY A 105 9.93 26.87 23.54
CA GLY A 105 9.58 26.36 24.88
C GLY A 105 8.09 26.36 25.18
N ARG A 106 7.23 26.84 24.26
CA ARG A 106 5.78 26.96 24.46
C ARG A 106 5.04 25.75 23.91
N PRO A 107 3.94 25.32 24.56
CA PRO A 107 3.07 24.29 23.99
C PRO A 107 2.50 24.72 22.64
N SER A 108 2.40 23.76 21.74
CA SER A 108 1.80 23.97 20.42
C SER A 108 0.96 22.77 20.00
N LYS A 109 0.02 22.98 19.09
CA LYS A 109 -0.77 21.89 18.50
C LYS A 109 -1.11 22.18 17.04
N MET A 110 -1.28 21.12 16.28
CA MET A 110 -1.77 21.14 14.91
C MET A 110 -2.91 20.14 14.76
N ILE A 111 -4.00 20.53 14.17
CA ILE A 111 -5.16 19.68 13.88
C ILE A 111 -5.54 19.95 12.44
N PHE A 112 -5.45 18.93 11.59
CA PHE A 112 -5.89 19.02 10.21
C PHE A 112 -7.41 19.00 10.12
N SER A 113 -7.96 19.86 9.28
CA SER A 113 -9.32 19.71 8.78
C SER A 113 -9.46 18.43 7.94
N ARG A 114 -10.68 18.07 7.59
CA ARG A 114 -10.92 16.95 6.66
C ARG A 114 -10.25 17.19 5.30
N HIS A 115 -10.38 18.39 4.79
CA HIS A 115 -9.79 18.79 3.53
C HIS A 115 -8.26 18.68 3.56
N GLU A 116 -7.61 19.25 4.58
CA GLU A 116 -6.15 19.14 4.75
C GLU A 116 -5.70 17.68 4.89
N SER A 117 -6.46 16.86 5.63
CA SER A 117 -6.15 15.41 5.75
C SER A 117 -6.18 14.68 4.40
N MET A 118 -7.02 15.12 3.47
CA MET A 118 -7.12 14.54 2.13
C MET A 118 -5.98 14.96 1.20
N ILE A 119 -5.56 16.21 1.29
CA ILE A 119 -4.58 16.78 0.35
C ILE A 119 -3.14 16.79 0.86
N CYS A 120 -2.92 16.61 2.16
CA CYS A 120 -1.59 16.66 2.80
C CYS A 120 -1.13 15.33 3.41
N SER A 121 -1.75 14.21 3.04
CA SER A 121 -1.39 12.88 3.57
C SER A 121 -0.96 11.92 2.47
N SER A 122 -0.53 10.72 2.88
CA SER A 122 -0.08 9.68 1.96
C SER A 122 -1.25 8.79 1.54
N PRO A 123 -1.80 8.95 0.33
CA PRO A 123 -2.91 8.15 -0.17
C PRO A 123 -2.46 6.74 -0.55
N ARG A 124 -3.40 5.89 -0.98
CA ARG A 124 -3.11 4.61 -1.63
C ARG A 124 -2.27 4.83 -2.89
N HIS A 125 -1.33 3.93 -3.17
CA HIS A 125 -0.61 3.91 -4.44
C HIS A 125 -1.61 3.73 -5.60
N GLU A 126 -1.54 4.62 -6.57
CA GLU A 126 -2.18 4.42 -7.86
C GLU A 126 -1.40 3.35 -8.62
N MET A 127 -2.12 2.39 -9.20
CA MET A 127 -1.51 1.28 -9.92
C MET A 127 -2.22 1.01 -11.24
N GLU A 128 -1.41 0.70 -12.23
CA GLU A 128 -1.80 0.06 -13.47
C GLU A 128 -1.28 -1.38 -13.45
N ILE A 129 -2.17 -2.35 -13.53
CA ILE A 129 -1.84 -3.77 -13.34
C ILE A 129 -2.27 -4.54 -14.57
N THR A 130 -1.31 -5.02 -15.33
CA THR A 130 -1.54 -5.88 -16.47
C THR A 130 -1.45 -7.34 -16.04
N VAL A 131 -2.49 -8.10 -16.34
CA VAL A 131 -2.57 -9.53 -16.04
C VAL A 131 -2.76 -10.31 -17.31
N ARG A 132 -1.88 -11.29 -17.56
CA ARG A 132 -2.08 -12.34 -18.54
C ARG A 132 -2.36 -13.63 -17.79
N ALA A 133 -3.41 -14.33 -18.14
CA ALA A 133 -3.75 -15.62 -17.54
C ALA A 133 -4.18 -16.60 -18.62
N GLY A 134 -3.80 -17.87 -18.44
CA GLY A 134 -4.12 -18.94 -19.39
C GLY A 134 -4.61 -20.21 -18.70
N ALA A 135 -5.57 -20.87 -19.34
CA ALA A 135 -6.13 -22.13 -18.86
C ALA A 135 -6.18 -23.19 -19.97
N ASP A 136 -6.20 -24.46 -19.55
CA ASP A 136 -6.45 -25.58 -20.45
C ASP A 136 -7.96 -25.74 -20.79
N GLU A 137 -8.26 -26.78 -21.58
CA GLU A 137 -9.64 -27.11 -21.99
C GLU A 137 -10.55 -27.54 -20.83
N ASN A 138 -9.99 -27.91 -19.69
CA ASN A 138 -10.72 -28.33 -18.49
C ASN A 138 -10.96 -27.18 -17.51
N GLY A 139 -10.44 -25.98 -17.79
CA GLY A 139 -10.55 -24.81 -16.94
C GLY A 139 -9.50 -24.73 -15.83
N ILE A 140 -8.41 -25.49 -15.94
CA ILE A 140 -7.29 -25.41 -15.01
C ILE A 140 -6.34 -24.31 -15.47
N ILE A 141 -6.11 -23.34 -14.59
CA ILE A 141 -5.20 -22.22 -14.84
C ILE A 141 -3.75 -22.73 -14.81
N LYS A 142 -3.05 -22.55 -15.93
CA LYS A 142 -1.69 -23.04 -16.14
C LYS A 142 -0.63 -21.97 -15.95
N ALA A 143 -0.93 -20.73 -16.33
CA ALA A 143 0.02 -19.64 -16.17
C ALA A 143 -0.67 -18.34 -15.76
N ILE A 144 0.05 -17.55 -14.96
CA ILE A 144 -0.34 -16.18 -14.57
C ILE A 144 0.90 -15.29 -14.66
N ASP A 145 0.78 -14.19 -15.40
CA ASP A 145 1.78 -13.14 -15.51
C ASP A 145 1.17 -11.82 -15.02
N VAL A 146 1.81 -11.18 -14.09
CA VAL A 146 1.35 -9.91 -13.49
C VAL A 146 2.46 -8.88 -13.59
N TYR A 147 2.18 -7.78 -14.25
CA TYR A 147 3.03 -6.61 -14.25
C TYR A 147 2.32 -5.44 -13.58
N THR A 148 2.97 -4.79 -12.62
CA THR A 148 2.41 -3.65 -11.90
C THR A 148 3.28 -2.41 -12.10
N LEU A 149 2.72 -1.37 -12.71
CA LEU A 149 3.29 -0.03 -12.72
C LEU A 149 2.62 0.81 -11.63
N SER A 150 3.39 1.41 -10.74
CA SER A 150 2.86 2.18 -9.63
C SER A 150 3.44 3.58 -9.54
N ASN A 151 2.55 4.56 -9.34
CA ASN A 151 2.91 5.93 -9.01
C ASN A 151 3.14 6.06 -7.50
N THR A 152 4.38 6.35 -7.10
CA THR A 152 4.72 6.55 -5.69
C THR A 152 4.68 8.01 -5.24
N GLY A 153 4.44 8.95 -6.16
CA GLY A 153 4.53 10.37 -5.85
C GLY A 153 5.95 10.86 -5.60
N ALA A 154 6.11 11.90 -4.77
CA ALA A 154 7.37 12.65 -4.70
C ALA A 154 8.50 11.95 -3.91
N TYR A 155 8.19 11.11 -2.92
CA TYR A 155 9.19 10.64 -1.93
C TYR A 155 9.31 9.13 -1.76
N GLY A 156 8.55 8.34 -2.47
CA GLY A 156 8.69 6.88 -2.49
C GLY A 156 8.45 6.17 -1.16
N GLU A 157 7.61 6.70 -0.28
CA GLU A 157 7.22 6.05 0.97
C GLU A 157 6.55 4.69 0.72
N HIS A 158 6.97 3.66 1.43
CA HIS A 158 6.41 2.31 1.35
C HIS A 158 6.38 1.67 -0.05
N SER A 159 6.94 2.31 -1.06
CA SER A 159 6.69 2.05 -2.48
C SER A 159 6.97 0.61 -2.90
N SER A 160 8.21 0.14 -2.88
CA SER A 160 8.56 -1.22 -3.33
C SER A 160 7.89 -2.31 -2.51
N THR A 161 7.75 -2.11 -1.18
CA THR A 161 7.05 -3.06 -0.32
C THR A 161 5.57 -3.16 -0.67
N THR A 162 4.90 -2.00 -0.87
CA THR A 162 3.47 -1.97 -1.20
C THR A 162 3.22 -2.60 -2.57
N VAL A 163 4.03 -2.23 -3.57
CA VAL A 163 3.84 -2.72 -4.93
C VAL A 163 4.22 -4.19 -5.05
N GLY A 164 5.29 -4.63 -4.37
CA GLY A 164 5.65 -6.05 -4.31
C GLY A 164 4.54 -6.95 -3.78
N LEU A 165 3.76 -6.47 -2.77
CA LEU A 165 2.63 -7.24 -2.26
C LEU A 165 1.45 -7.36 -3.24
N SER A 166 1.38 -6.53 -4.29
CA SER A 166 0.33 -6.68 -5.31
C SER A 166 0.45 -8.00 -6.08
N GLY A 167 1.67 -8.45 -6.38
CA GLY A 167 1.91 -9.74 -7.00
C GLY A 167 1.99 -10.89 -6.01
N HIS A 168 2.85 -10.79 -4.98
CA HIS A 168 3.09 -11.88 -4.03
C HIS A 168 1.82 -12.40 -3.33
N LYS A 169 0.79 -11.54 -3.16
CA LYS A 169 -0.47 -11.93 -2.51
C LYS A 169 -1.55 -12.36 -3.48
N SER A 170 -1.45 -12.03 -4.75
CA SER A 170 -2.46 -12.37 -5.76
C SER A 170 -2.14 -13.65 -6.53
N ILE A 171 -0.88 -13.85 -6.93
CA ILE A 171 -0.46 -15.03 -7.70
C ILE A 171 -0.65 -16.32 -6.92
N GLY A 172 -0.35 -16.31 -5.63
CA GLY A 172 -0.44 -17.50 -4.75
C GLY A 172 -1.86 -18.06 -4.53
N LEU A 173 -2.89 -17.44 -5.12
CA LEU A 173 -4.28 -17.92 -4.98
C LEU A 173 -4.59 -19.17 -5.82
N TYR A 174 -3.80 -19.46 -6.85
CA TYR A 174 -4.09 -20.52 -7.82
C TYR A 174 -3.00 -21.59 -7.82
N ARG A 175 -3.26 -22.74 -7.18
CA ARG A 175 -2.29 -23.79 -6.89
C ARG A 175 -1.81 -24.63 -8.08
N HIS A 176 -2.59 -24.64 -9.17
CA HIS A 176 -2.29 -25.43 -10.36
C HIS A 176 -1.47 -24.68 -11.42
N THR A 177 -1.01 -23.50 -11.08
CA THR A 177 -0.18 -22.68 -11.98
C THR A 177 1.17 -23.36 -12.21
N GLU A 178 1.44 -23.76 -13.45
CA GLU A 178 2.71 -24.38 -13.87
C GLU A 178 3.82 -23.36 -14.05
N ALA A 179 3.42 -22.13 -14.45
CA ALA A 179 4.34 -21.02 -14.59
C ALA A 179 3.71 -19.73 -14.07
N TYR A 180 4.53 -18.89 -13.44
CA TYR A 180 4.10 -17.55 -13.08
C TYR A 180 5.24 -16.54 -13.22
N ARG A 181 4.87 -15.30 -13.49
CA ARG A 181 5.79 -14.17 -13.49
C ARG A 181 5.15 -12.99 -12.78
N PHE A 182 5.94 -12.33 -11.94
CA PHE A 182 5.59 -11.05 -11.36
C PHE A 182 6.72 -10.06 -11.53
N ALA A 183 6.43 -8.94 -12.15
CA ALA A 183 7.34 -7.81 -12.28
C ALA A 183 6.61 -6.52 -11.87
N PHE A 184 7.36 -5.54 -11.39
CA PHE A 184 6.81 -4.22 -11.12
C PHE A 184 7.84 -3.12 -11.29
N ASP A 185 7.33 -1.94 -11.61
CA ASP A 185 8.06 -0.69 -11.58
C ASP A 185 7.36 0.33 -10.69
N VAL A 186 8.15 1.17 -10.03
CA VAL A 186 7.67 2.25 -9.18
C VAL A 186 8.27 3.55 -9.67
N VAL A 187 7.42 4.50 -10.04
CA VAL A 187 7.85 5.77 -10.62
C VAL A 187 7.59 6.94 -9.68
N TYR A 188 8.54 7.87 -9.63
CA TYR A 188 8.39 9.14 -8.95
C TYR A 188 7.62 10.12 -9.81
N THR A 189 6.73 10.89 -9.20
CA THR A 189 5.98 11.97 -9.85
C THR A 189 5.79 13.16 -8.93
N ASN A 190 5.24 14.28 -9.44
CA ASN A 190 5.04 15.52 -8.70
C ASN A 190 3.71 15.58 -7.93
N VAL A 191 3.21 14.40 -7.47
CA VAL A 191 2.01 14.34 -6.63
C VAL A 191 2.37 13.95 -5.20
N GLN A 192 1.39 13.87 -4.32
CA GLN A 192 1.58 13.40 -2.94
C GLN A 192 2.30 12.05 -2.91
N ALA A 193 3.21 11.89 -1.95
CA ALA A 193 3.83 10.60 -1.70
C ALA A 193 2.77 9.58 -1.32
N ALA A 194 2.67 8.50 -2.07
CA ALA A 194 1.78 7.40 -1.75
C ALA A 194 2.32 6.60 -0.55
N GLY A 195 1.42 6.09 0.28
CA GLY A 195 1.78 5.42 1.52
C GLY A 195 0.98 4.15 1.79
N ALA A 196 0.99 3.77 3.06
CA ALA A 196 0.27 2.58 3.49
C ALA A 196 -1.25 2.80 3.49
N TYR A 197 -1.98 1.87 2.93
CA TYR A 197 -3.43 1.77 3.07
C TYR A 197 -3.84 0.30 3.22
N ARG A 198 -4.85 0.04 4.05
CA ARG A 198 -5.38 -1.29 4.37
C ARG A 198 -5.33 -2.24 3.16
N GLY A 199 -4.66 -3.39 3.34
CA GLY A 199 -4.35 -4.34 2.27
C GLY A 199 -2.98 -4.15 1.61
N TYR A 200 -2.37 -2.96 1.70
CA TYR A 200 -0.97 -2.67 1.40
C TYR A 200 -0.50 -3.19 0.03
N GLY A 201 -1.26 -2.90 -1.03
CA GLY A 201 -1.01 -3.37 -2.39
C GLY A 201 -1.74 -4.67 -2.76
N ALA A 202 -1.89 -5.59 -1.82
CA ALA A 202 -2.56 -6.86 -2.07
C ALA A 202 -3.99 -6.69 -2.61
N THR A 203 -4.74 -5.71 -2.10
CA THR A 203 -6.12 -5.45 -2.57
C THR A 203 -6.19 -5.09 -4.05
N GLN A 204 -5.22 -4.30 -4.55
CA GLN A 204 -5.16 -3.94 -5.97
C GLN A 204 -4.78 -5.15 -6.83
N GLY A 205 -3.75 -5.91 -6.41
CA GLY A 205 -3.31 -7.09 -7.13
C GLY A 205 -4.38 -8.19 -7.18
N ILE A 206 -5.02 -8.47 -6.04
CA ILE A 206 -6.12 -9.45 -5.99
C ILE A 206 -7.30 -8.99 -6.88
N PHE A 207 -7.65 -7.70 -6.84
CA PHE A 207 -8.69 -7.17 -7.72
C PHE A 207 -8.36 -7.43 -9.19
N ALA A 208 -7.14 -7.15 -9.63
CA ALA A 208 -6.74 -7.34 -11.02
C ALA A 208 -6.71 -8.83 -11.43
N VAL A 209 -6.09 -9.69 -10.62
CA VAL A 209 -6.00 -11.13 -10.90
C VAL A 209 -7.39 -11.78 -10.88
N GLU A 210 -8.22 -11.48 -9.88
CA GLU A 210 -9.57 -12.04 -9.79
C GLU A 210 -10.49 -11.57 -10.92
N SER A 211 -10.31 -10.31 -11.39
CA SER A 211 -11.05 -9.81 -12.56
C SER A 211 -10.61 -10.54 -13.83
N ALA A 212 -9.30 -10.73 -14.04
CA ALA A 212 -8.79 -11.50 -15.17
C ALA A 212 -9.27 -12.96 -15.16
N VAL A 213 -9.30 -13.60 -13.99
CA VAL A 213 -9.84 -14.96 -13.84
C VAL A 213 -11.34 -15.01 -14.15
N ASN A 214 -12.12 -14.00 -13.77
CA ASN A 214 -13.52 -13.92 -14.15
C ASN A 214 -13.68 -13.79 -15.68
N GLU A 215 -12.89 -12.94 -16.33
CA GLU A 215 -12.90 -12.79 -17.78
C GLU A 215 -12.48 -14.08 -18.49
N LEU A 216 -11.47 -14.78 -17.96
CA LEU A 216 -11.04 -16.07 -18.47
C LEU A 216 -12.18 -17.11 -18.35
N ALA A 217 -12.88 -17.15 -17.22
CA ALA A 217 -14.03 -18.02 -17.01
C ALA A 217 -15.16 -17.74 -18.01
N HIS A 218 -15.47 -16.47 -18.27
CA HIS A 218 -16.44 -16.08 -19.27
C HIS A 218 -16.02 -16.51 -20.68
N LYS A 219 -14.74 -16.37 -21.01
CA LYS A 219 -14.20 -16.83 -22.30
C LYS A 219 -14.32 -18.34 -22.48
N MET A 220 -14.22 -19.10 -21.40
CA MET A 220 -14.44 -20.56 -21.38
C MET A 220 -15.91 -20.96 -21.39
N GLY A 221 -16.83 -20.02 -21.17
CA GLY A 221 -18.27 -20.33 -20.98
C GLY A 221 -18.57 -21.01 -19.64
N MET A 222 -17.69 -20.83 -18.63
CA MET A 222 -17.79 -21.45 -17.31
C MET A 222 -18.24 -20.43 -16.25
N ASP A 223 -18.88 -20.94 -15.20
CA ASP A 223 -19.16 -20.13 -14.01
C ASP A 223 -17.83 -19.75 -13.31
N PRO A 224 -17.57 -18.44 -13.08
CA PRO A 224 -16.36 -17.99 -12.37
C PRO A 224 -16.16 -18.63 -11.01
N VAL A 225 -17.23 -18.93 -10.27
CA VAL A 225 -17.13 -19.60 -8.96
C VAL A 225 -16.59 -21.00 -9.12
N LYS A 226 -17.07 -21.75 -10.10
CA LYS A 226 -16.56 -23.11 -10.37
C LYS A 226 -15.09 -23.10 -10.79
N VAL A 227 -14.70 -22.17 -11.65
CA VAL A 227 -13.28 -22.02 -12.05
C VAL A 227 -12.40 -21.76 -10.83
N LYS A 228 -12.85 -20.90 -9.91
CA LYS A 228 -12.10 -20.61 -8.67
C LYS A 228 -12.04 -21.82 -7.74
N GLU A 229 -13.15 -22.53 -7.53
CA GLU A 229 -13.18 -23.74 -6.71
C GLU A 229 -12.20 -24.83 -7.22
N MET A 230 -12.08 -24.97 -8.54
CA MET A 230 -11.18 -25.94 -9.16
C MET A 230 -9.70 -25.56 -9.00
N ASN A 231 -9.39 -24.28 -8.93
CA ASN A 231 -8.02 -23.76 -9.01
C ASN A 231 -7.45 -23.25 -7.68
N MET A 232 -8.30 -22.86 -6.72
CA MET A 232 -7.83 -22.41 -5.42
C MET A 232 -7.24 -23.51 -4.57
N PRO A 233 -6.26 -23.22 -3.69
CA PRO A 233 -5.79 -24.17 -2.69
C PRO A 233 -6.90 -24.48 -1.68
N ILE A 234 -7.08 -25.76 -1.37
CA ILE A 234 -7.97 -26.25 -0.32
C ILE A 234 -7.17 -26.34 0.98
#